data_34d941e9003f1679fb450722710c95a8
#
_entry.id   34d941e9003f1679fb450722710c95a8
#
_cell.length_a   1.000
_cell.length_b   1.000
_cell.length_c   1.000
_cell.angle_alpha   90.00
_cell.angle_beta   90.00
_cell.angle_gamma   90.00
#
_symmetry.space_group_name_H-M   'P 1'
#
loop_
_entity.id
_entity.type
_entity.pdbx_description
1 polymer ?
#
loop_
_entity_poly.entity_id
_entity_poly.type
_entity_poly.pdbx_seq_one_letter_code
_entity_poly.pdbx_strand_id
1 'polypeptide(L)'
;MDKTKKLALTAIFSALYFVLSAVLKIPVGGHMTLDLGYIALMVASVYLGAVPAMMVGAIGAFFESALLSMRGVSPGWILMNAIIGFCCGSVLPKASEGKRRKFLLLAFLTVPSSALVGMALKTLIDCALYDLPLAAKIPVAFIGWLADCGVMLLLGLPLSITLKKQLK
;
A
#
# COMPACT_ATOMS: atom_id res chain seq x y z
N MET A 1 -5.54 12.15 19.11
CA MET A 1 -6.28 10.86 19.04
C MET A 1 -5.67 9.91 20.05
N ASP A 2 -6.50 9.30 20.91
CA ASP A 2 -6.06 8.39 21.97
C ASP A 2 -5.34 7.17 21.40
N LYS A 3 -4.37 6.63 22.16
CA LYS A 3 -3.56 5.47 21.73
C LYS A 3 -4.43 4.25 21.40
N THR A 4 -5.45 3.98 22.23
CA THR A 4 -6.38 2.87 22.06
C THR A 4 -7.21 3.01 20.78
N LYS A 5 -7.74 4.22 20.50
CA LYS A 5 -8.48 4.52 19.29
C LYS A 5 -7.61 4.34 18.04
N LYS A 6 -6.35 4.76 18.14
CA LYS A 6 -5.39 4.61 17.04
C LYS A 6 -5.08 3.14 16.74
N LEU A 7 -4.92 2.32 17.78
CA LEU A 7 -4.69 0.89 17.65
C LEU A 7 -5.91 0.17 17.05
N ALA A 8 -7.12 0.49 17.53
CA ALA A 8 -8.37 -0.08 17.01
C ALA A 8 -8.55 0.25 15.50
N LEU A 9 -8.31 1.51 15.12
CA LEU A 9 -8.38 1.90 13.71
C LEU A 9 -7.30 1.20 12.86
N THR A 10 -6.09 1.00 13.39
CA THR A 10 -5.05 0.23 12.69
C THR A 10 -5.51 -1.19 12.41
N ALA A 11 -6.12 -1.87 13.39
CA ALA A 11 -6.66 -3.22 13.22
C ALA A 11 -7.80 -3.25 12.18
N ILE A 12 -8.73 -2.28 12.24
CA ILE A 12 -9.84 -2.17 11.28
C ILE A 12 -9.30 -1.96 9.85
N PHE A 13 -8.33 -1.04 9.66
CA PHE A 13 -7.76 -0.80 8.33
C PHE A 13 -6.92 -1.99 7.83
N SER A 14 -6.26 -2.74 8.72
CA SER A 14 -5.56 -3.98 8.34
C SER A 14 -6.53 -5.05 7.84
N ALA A 15 -7.65 -5.23 8.54
CA ALA A 15 -8.72 -6.13 8.11
C ALA A 15 -9.35 -5.67 6.78
N LEU A 16 -9.59 -4.36 6.64
CA LEU A 16 -10.14 -3.78 5.42
C LEU A 16 -9.17 -3.95 4.24
N TYR A 17 -7.86 -3.75 4.45
CA TYR A 17 -6.85 -4.04 3.44
C TYR A 17 -6.98 -5.48 2.96
N PHE A 18 -6.95 -6.45 3.89
CA PHE A 18 -7.06 -7.87 3.56
C PHE A 18 -8.35 -8.20 2.80
N VAL A 19 -9.51 -7.71 3.27
CA VAL A 19 -10.81 -7.97 2.62
C VAL A 19 -10.85 -7.41 1.20
N LEU A 20 -10.38 -6.16 1.00
CA LEU A 20 -10.34 -5.56 -0.33
C LEU A 20 -9.39 -6.32 -1.26
N SER A 21 -8.24 -6.75 -0.76
CA SER A 21 -7.29 -7.58 -1.51
C SER A 21 -7.86 -8.98 -1.83
N ALA A 22 -8.69 -9.54 -0.95
CA ALA A 22 -9.27 -10.87 -1.13
C ALA A 22 -10.44 -10.88 -2.11
N VAL A 23 -11.36 -9.92 -1.96
CA VAL A 23 -12.67 -9.92 -2.65
C VAL A 23 -12.58 -9.21 -4.00
N LEU A 24 -11.77 -8.17 -4.11
CA LEU A 24 -11.74 -7.26 -5.27
C LEU A 24 -10.43 -7.36 -6.06
N LYS A 25 -9.89 -8.56 -6.24
CA LYS A 25 -8.78 -8.79 -7.17
C LYS A 25 -9.28 -8.71 -8.61
N ILE A 26 -8.89 -7.65 -9.31
CA ILE A 26 -9.23 -7.47 -10.73
C ILE A 26 -8.06 -8.00 -11.57
N PRO A 27 -8.24 -9.09 -12.35
CA PRO A 27 -7.18 -9.55 -13.24
C PRO A 27 -6.97 -8.54 -14.36
N VAL A 28 -5.72 -8.10 -14.54
CA VAL A 28 -5.35 -7.08 -15.56
C VAL A 28 -4.64 -7.72 -16.75
N GLY A 29 -4.57 -9.04 -16.77
CA GLY A 29 -3.94 -9.82 -17.82
C GLY A 29 -2.75 -10.65 -17.32
N GLY A 30 -2.59 -11.85 -17.87
CA GLY A 30 -1.56 -12.79 -17.44
C GLY A 30 -1.73 -13.21 -15.97
N HIS A 31 -0.67 -13.06 -15.19
CA HIS A 31 -0.68 -13.38 -13.76
C HIS A 31 -0.79 -12.14 -12.85
N MET A 32 -1.21 -11.00 -13.40
CA MET A 32 -1.30 -9.74 -12.67
C MET A 32 -2.70 -9.45 -12.22
N THR A 33 -2.84 -9.02 -10.97
CA THR A 33 -4.08 -8.55 -10.37
C THR A 33 -3.90 -7.15 -9.80
N LEU A 34 -4.90 -6.28 -10.01
CA LEU A 34 -5.00 -5.02 -9.27
C LEU A 34 -5.40 -5.34 -7.83
N ASP A 35 -4.61 -4.87 -6.89
CA ASP A 35 -4.90 -5.00 -5.46
C ASP A 35 -5.58 -3.74 -4.94
N LEU A 36 -6.87 -3.85 -4.63
CA LEU A 36 -7.64 -2.74 -4.09
C LEU A 36 -7.41 -2.50 -2.58
N GLY A 37 -6.67 -3.36 -1.90
CA GLY A 37 -6.20 -3.15 -0.53
C GLY A 37 -5.39 -1.85 -0.37
N TYR A 38 -4.73 -1.41 -1.43
CA TYR A 38 -4.01 -0.12 -1.47
C TYR A 38 -4.89 1.10 -1.21
N ILE A 39 -6.20 1.02 -1.41
CA ILE A 39 -7.16 2.07 -1.03
C ILE A 39 -7.15 2.22 0.50
N ALA A 40 -7.27 1.11 1.22
CA ALA A 40 -7.25 1.13 2.69
C ALA A 40 -5.90 1.62 3.22
N LEU A 41 -4.78 1.19 2.61
CA LEU A 41 -3.43 1.63 2.96
C LEU A 41 -3.26 3.14 2.76
N MET A 42 -3.76 3.69 1.64
CA MET A 42 -3.69 5.12 1.35
C MET A 42 -4.49 5.95 2.37
N VAL A 43 -5.73 5.52 2.67
CA VAL A 43 -6.55 6.18 3.69
C VAL A 43 -5.87 6.12 5.06
N ALA A 44 -5.39 4.95 5.48
CA ALA A 44 -4.66 4.79 6.74
C ALA A 44 -3.41 5.68 6.80
N SER A 45 -2.67 5.81 5.70
CA SER A 45 -1.48 6.67 5.61
C SER A 45 -1.81 8.14 5.86
N VAL A 46 -2.92 8.64 5.32
CA VAL A 46 -3.35 10.05 5.49
C VAL A 46 -3.86 10.33 6.91
N TYR A 47 -4.52 9.37 7.55
CA TYR A 47 -5.22 9.59 8.83
C TYR A 47 -4.44 9.16 10.06
N LEU A 48 -3.74 8.04 10.00
CA LEU A 48 -3.14 7.41 11.18
C LEU A 48 -1.66 7.76 11.36
N GLY A 49 -0.98 8.14 10.27
CA GLY A 49 0.45 8.46 10.26
C GLY A 49 1.34 7.23 10.05
N ALA A 50 2.67 7.43 10.13
CA ALA A 50 3.69 6.50 9.66
C ALA A 50 3.61 5.08 10.25
N VAL A 51 3.70 4.96 11.57
CA VAL A 51 3.77 3.64 12.23
C VAL A 51 2.48 2.84 12.06
N PRO A 52 1.26 3.40 12.30
CA PRO A 52 0.04 2.66 12.04
C PRO A 52 -0.15 2.27 10.57
N ALA A 53 0.17 3.16 9.63
CA ALA A 53 0.06 2.83 8.21
C ALA A 53 1.05 1.73 7.79
N MET A 54 2.28 1.75 8.33
CA MET A 54 3.24 0.64 8.19
C MET A 54 2.64 -0.67 8.69
N MET A 55 2.02 -0.67 9.87
CA MET A 55 1.36 -1.86 10.44
C MET A 55 0.19 -2.33 9.57
N VAL A 56 -0.63 -1.42 9.06
CA VAL A 56 -1.74 -1.76 8.14
C VAL A 56 -1.20 -2.48 6.91
N GLY A 57 -0.17 -1.94 6.27
CA GLY A 57 0.45 -2.58 5.10
C GLY A 57 1.07 -3.93 5.43
N ALA A 58 1.84 -4.02 6.53
CA ALA A 58 2.51 -5.26 6.93
C ALA A 58 1.51 -6.37 7.30
N ILE A 59 0.54 -6.07 8.18
CA ILE A 59 -0.45 -7.05 8.67
C ILE A 59 -1.39 -7.46 7.54
N GLY A 60 -1.89 -6.51 6.75
CA GLY A 60 -2.76 -6.79 5.62
C GLY A 60 -2.10 -7.68 4.57
N ALA A 61 -0.87 -7.34 4.17
CA ALA A 61 -0.08 -8.13 3.23
C ALA A 61 0.34 -9.50 3.80
N PHE A 62 0.56 -9.59 5.11
CA PHE A 62 0.81 -10.88 5.77
C PHE A 62 -0.40 -11.82 5.62
N PHE A 63 -1.59 -11.38 6.01
CA PHE A 63 -2.80 -12.21 5.88
C PHE A 63 -3.13 -12.52 4.42
N GLU A 64 -2.95 -11.56 3.52
CA GLU A 64 -3.14 -11.79 2.09
C GLU A 64 -2.19 -12.89 1.58
N SER A 65 -0.88 -12.78 1.86
CA SER A 65 0.09 -13.77 1.39
C SER A 65 -0.07 -15.12 2.08
N ALA A 66 -0.41 -15.15 3.37
CA ALA A 66 -0.59 -16.39 4.13
C ALA A 66 -1.83 -17.18 3.72
N LEU A 67 -2.94 -16.50 3.40
CA LEU A 67 -4.24 -17.12 3.16
C LEU A 67 -4.60 -17.24 1.67
N LEU A 68 -4.10 -16.36 0.82
CA LEU A 68 -4.51 -16.30 -0.59
C LEU A 68 -3.40 -16.69 -1.57
N SER A 69 -2.13 -16.69 -1.13
CA SER A 69 -1.03 -17.06 -2.00
C SER A 69 -0.77 -18.55 -1.98
N MET A 70 -0.77 -19.19 -3.15
CA MET A 70 -0.37 -20.60 -3.28
C MET A 70 1.10 -20.86 -2.92
N ARG A 71 1.92 -19.80 -2.86
CA ARG A 71 3.36 -19.87 -2.52
C ARG A 71 3.63 -19.66 -1.03
N GLY A 72 2.59 -19.44 -0.21
CA GLY A 72 2.70 -19.12 1.20
C GLY A 72 3.11 -17.67 1.47
N VAL A 73 3.63 -17.43 2.66
CA VAL A 73 4.01 -16.08 3.12
C VAL A 73 5.16 -15.52 2.28
N SER A 74 4.96 -14.34 1.69
CA SER A 74 5.97 -13.62 0.92
C SER A 74 6.57 -12.48 1.74
N PRO A 75 7.81 -12.62 2.26
CA PRO A 75 8.46 -11.56 3.04
C PRO A 75 8.66 -10.28 2.24
N GLY A 76 8.99 -10.40 0.96
CA GLY A 76 9.16 -9.26 0.07
C GLY A 76 7.87 -8.45 -0.09
N TRP A 77 6.72 -9.11 -0.18
CA TRP A 77 5.41 -8.46 -0.27
C TRP A 77 5.05 -7.69 0.99
N ILE A 78 5.29 -8.30 2.16
CA ILE A 78 5.04 -7.67 3.46
C ILE A 78 5.91 -6.43 3.64
N LEU A 79 7.21 -6.56 3.35
CA LEU A 79 8.17 -5.46 3.48
C LEU A 79 7.83 -4.29 2.53
N MET A 80 7.47 -4.58 1.29
CA MET A 80 7.05 -3.57 0.32
C MET A 80 5.89 -2.74 0.85
N ASN A 81 4.83 -3.41 1.32
CA ASN A 81 3.63 -2.73 1.84
C ASN A 81 3.90 -1.96 3.13
N ALA A 82 4.79 -2.47 3.99
CA ALA A 82 5.24 -1.75 5.17
C ALA A 82 5.99 -0.45 4.80
N ILE A 83 6.89 -0.50 3.83
CA ILE A 83 7.64 0.67 3.35
C ILE A 83 6.69 1.71 2.74
N ILE A 84 5.77 1.31 1.88
CA ILE A 84 4.78 2.21 1.28
C ILE A 84 3.97 2.89 2.38
N GLY A 85 3.43 2.12 3.34
CA GLY A 85 2.67 2.65 4.47
C GLY A 85 3.48 3.63 5.32
N PHE A 86 4.73 3.29 5.64
CA PHE A 86 5.62 4.15 6.42
C PHE A 86 5.93 5.47 5.71
N CYS A 87 6.36 5.41 4.46
CA CYS A 87 6.73 6.60 3.68
C CYS A 87 5.52 7.53 3.45
N CYS A 88 4.41 6.97 2.96
CA CYS A 88 3.19 7.74 2.76
C CYS A 88 2.64 8.30 4.07
N GLY A 89 2.63 7.50 5.14
CA GLY A 89 2.18 7.92 6.47
C GLY A 89 3.08 8.94 7.17
N SER A 90 4.35 9.07 6.75
CA SER A 90 5.27 10.10 7.26
C SER A 90 5.02 11.47 6.64
N VAL A 91 4.65 11.52 5.38
CA VAL A 91 4.56 12.74 4.57
C VAL A 91 3.11 13.26 4.47
N LEU A 92 2.17 12.37 4.13
CA LEU A 92 0.82 12.77 3.73
C LEU A 92 -0.04 13.39 4.85
N PRO A 93 0.02 12.97 6.12
CA PRO A 93 -0.77 13.61 7.19
C PRO A 93 -0.46 15.10 7.32
N LYS A 94 0.82 15.45 7.38
CA LYS A 94 1.30 16.85 7.47
C LYS A 94 0.95 17.65 6.21
N ALA A 95 1.12 17.04 5.04
CA ALA A 95 0.79 17.68 3.77
C ALA A 95 -0.72 17.95 3.64
N SER A 96 -1.56 17.08 4.19
CA SER A 96 -3.03 17.19 4.13
C SER A 96 -3.62 18.30 5.00
N GLU A 97 -2.84 18.88 5.92
CA GLU A 97 -3.20 20.09 6.71
C GLU A 97 -2.94 21.39 5.97
N GLY A 98 -2.12 21.34 4.91
CA GLY A 98 -1.76 22.49 4.09
C GLY A 98 -2.68 22.72 2.88
N LYS A 99 -2.14 23.50 1.93
CA LYS A 99 -2.85 23.79 0.67
C LYS A 99 -3.05 22.51 -0.14
N ARG A 100 -4.26 22.29 -0.70
CA ARG A 100 -4.62 21.12 -1.51
C ARG A 100 -3.60 20.82 -2.63
N ARG A 101 -3.08 21.86 -3.29
CA ARG A 101 -2.06 21.71 -4.33
C ARG A 101 -0.77 21.08 -3.80
N LYS A 102 -0.29 21.52 -2.63
CA LYS A 102 0.91 20.97 -1.99
C LYS A 102 0.68 19.50 -1.59
N PHE A 103 -0.49 19.19 -1.05
CA PHE A 103 -0.87 17.80 -0.72
C PHE A 103 -0.85 16.89 -1.95
N LEU A 104 -1.49 17.32 -3.05
CA LEU A 104 -1.50 16.56 -4.29
C LEU A 104 -0.08 16.35 -4.85
N LEU A 105 0.74 17.41 -4.91
CA LEU A 105 2.13 17.30 -5.39
C LEU A 105 2.95 16.32 -4.55
N LEU A 106 2.84 16.38 -3.22
CA LEU A 106 3.55 15.47 -2.33
C LEU A 106 3.02 14.04 -2.45
N ALA A 107 1.73 13.83 -2.64
CA ALA A 107 1.17 12.49 -2.88
C ALA A 107 1.68 11.90 -4.20
N PHE A 108 1.66 12.68 -5.28
CA PHE A 108 2.19 12.26 -6.60
C PHE A 108 3.70 12.00 -6.60
N LEU A 109 4.44 12.56 -5.66
CA LEU A 109 5.88 12.29 -5.51
C LEU A 109 6.13 11.10 -4.57
N THR A 110 5.47 11.07 -3.40
CA THR A 110 5.74 10.09 -2.34
C THR A 110 5.23 8.70 -2.70
N VAL A 111 4.02 8.59 -3.29
CA VAL A 111 3.43 7.28 -3.62
C VAL A 111 4.29 6.53 -4.65
N PRO A 112 4.63 7.09 -5.82
CA PRO A 112 5.45 6.36 -6.79
C PRO A 112 6.85 6.06 -6.30
N SER A 113 7.49 6.99 -5.57
CA SER A 113 8.84 6.76 -5.05
C SER A 113 8.90 5.67 -3.98
N SER A 114 7.96 5.66 -3.02
CA SER A 114 7.87 4.62 -2.00
C SER A 114 7.52 3.25 -2.59
N ALA A 115 6.59 3.22 -3.53
CA ALA A 115 6.21 1.99 -4.24
C ALA A 115 7.37 1.45 -5.09
N LEU A 116 8.17 2.33 -5.73
CA LEU A 116 9.34 1.91 -6.50
C LEU A 116 10.39 1.26 -5.60
N VAL A 117 10.72 1.90 -4.49
CA VAL A 117 11.68 1.33 -3.51
C VAL A 117 11.18 0.01 -2.95
N GLY A 118 9.92 -0.05 -2.54
CA GLY A 118 9.30 -1.27 -2.03
C GLY A 118 9.29 -2.41 -3.06
N MET A 119 8.92 -2.10 -4.32
CA MET A 119 8.89 -3.07 -5.41
C MET A 119 10.28 -3.58 -5.78
N ALA A 120 11.30 -2.71 -5.79
CA ALA A 120 12.68 -3.10 -6.02
C ALA A 120 13.17 -4.08 -4.95
N LEU A 121 12.95 -3.78 -3.66
CA LEU A 121 13.31 -4.66 -2.55
C LEU A 121 12.55 -5.98 -2.61
N LYS A 122 11.23 -5.94 -2.85
CA LYS A 122 10.42 -7.15 -3.05
C LYS A 122 10.99 -8.03 -4.17
N THR A 123 11.31 -7.44 -5.31
CA THR A 123 11.84 -8.16 -6.47
C THR A 123 13.17 -8.83 -6.14
N LEU A 124 14.07 -8.13 -5.46
CA LEU A 124 15.36 -8.70 -5.01
C LEU A 124 15.18 -9.86 -4.04
N ILE A 125 14.29 -9.70 -3.06
CA ILE A 125 13.97 -10.76 -2.08
C ILE A 125 13.35 -11.97 -2.78
N ASP A 126 12.39 -11.76 -3.66
CA ASP A 126 11.74 -12.84 -4.41
C ASP A 126 12.73 -13.58 -5.31
N CYS A 127 13.65 -12.89 -5.99
CA CYS A 127 14.68 -13.51 -6.79
C CYS A 127 15.65 -14.34 -5.93
N ALA A 128 16.04 -13.85 -4.76
CA ALA A 128 16.96 -14.55 -3.86
C ALA A 128 16.31 -15.78 -3.19
N LEU A 129 15.00 -15.69 -2.85
CA LEU A 129 14.30 -16.80 -2.17
C LEU A 129 13.80 -17.90 -3.11
N TYR A 130 13.49 -17.55 -4.35
CA TYR A 130 12.85 -18.46 -5.29
C TYR A 130 13.72 -18.76 -6.52
N ASP A 131 15.00 -18.38 -6.51
CA ASP A 131 15.96 -18.57 -7.63
C ASP A 131 15.43 -18.10 -8.98
N LEU A 132 14.72 -16.96 -8.99
CA LEU A 132 14.10 -16.44 -10.19
C LEU A 132 15.04 -15.52 -10.96
N PRO A 133 15.10 -15.59 -12.30
CA PRO A 133 15.94 -14.70 -13.08
C PRO A 133 15.44 -13.25 -13.00
N LEU A 134 16.33 -12.35 -12.52
CA LEU A 134 16.01 -10.94 -12.32
C LEU A 134 15.48 -10.27 -13.59
N ALA A 135 16.09 -10.58 -14.74
CA ALA A 135 15.69 -10.03 -16.04
C ALA A 135 14.22 -10.32 -16.41
N ALA A 136 13.71 -11.50 -16.04
CA ALA A 136 12.31 -11.85 -16.27
C ALA A 136 11.35 -11.18 -15.28
N LYS A 137 11.84 -10.82 -14.09
CA LYS A 137 11.03 -10.17 -13.04
C LYS A 137 10.86 -8.67 -13.20
N ILE A 138 11.84 -7.98 -13.78
CA ILE A 138 11.82 -6.51 -13.93
C ILE A 138 10.58 -6.01 -14.69
N PRO A 139 10.21 -6.52 -15.86
CA PRO A 139 9.02 -6.05 -16.58
C PRO A 139 7.74 -6.25 -15.79
N VAL A 140 7.60 -7.39 -15.11
CA VAL A 140 6.45 -7.72 -14.28
C VAL A 140 6.36 -6.79 -13.08
N ALA A 141 7.49 -6.53 -12.42
CA ALA A 141 7.57 -5.59 -11.29
C ALA A 141 7.21 -4.16 -11.71
N PHE A 142 7.64 -3.71 -12.90
CA PHE A 142 7.33 -2.38 -13.41
C PHE A 142 5.84 -2.18 -13.66
N ILE A 143 5.17 -3.17 -14.28
CA ILE A 143 3.72 -3.10 -14.50
C ILE A 143 2.98 -3.16 -13.16
N GLY A 144 3.40 -4.02 -12.20
CA GLY A 144 2.85 -4.05 -10.85
C GLY A 144 2.99 -2.70 -10.14
N TRP A 145 4.15 -2.07 -10.21
CA TRP A 145 4.38 -0.72 -9.66
C TRP A 145 3.42 0.32 -10.24
N LEU A 146 3.20 0.32 -11.57
CA LEU A 146 2.22 1.22 -12.20
C LEU A 146 0.79 0.97 -11.71
N ALA A 147 0.41 -0.29 -11.59
CA ALA A 147 -0.92 -0.69 -11.11
C ALA A 147 -1.16 -0.22 -9.67
N ASP A 148 -0.22 -0.46 -8.77
CA ASP A 148 -0.29 -0.07 -7.36
C ASP A 148 -0.36 1.46 -7.20
N CYS A 149 0.48 2.19 -7.93
CA CYS A 149 0.43 3.65 -8.00
C CYS A 149 -0.92 4.15 -8.51
N GLY A 150 -1.45 3.52 -9.56
CA GLY A 150 -2.76 3.83 -10.12
C GLY A 150 -3.88 3.70 -9.10
N VAL A 151 -3.97 2.59 -8.40
CA VAL A 151 -4.98 2.36 -7.36
C VAL A 151 -4.85 3.38 -6.23
N MET A 152 -3.65 3.63 -5.72
CA MET A 152 -3.43 4.59 -4.64
C MET A 152 -3.77 6.02 -5.04
N LEU A 153 -3.37 6.47 -6.22
CA LEU A 153 -3.55 7.85 -6.66
C LEU A 153 -4.95 8.12 -7.23
N LEU A 154 -5.52 7.19 -7.99
CA LEU A 154 -6.81 7.39 -8.64
C LEU A 154 -8.00 7.07 -7.74
N LEU A 155 -7.88 6.09 -6.84
CA LEU A 155 -8.95 5.65 -5.95
C LEU A 155 -8.70 6.05 -4.49
N GLY A 156 -7.53 5.73 -3.96
CA GLY A 156 -7.19 5.97 -2.55
C GLY A 156 -7.07 7.45 -2.19
N LEU A 157 -6.44 8.25 -3.05
CA LEU A 157 -6.23 9.68 -2.79
C LEU A 157 -7.53 10.50 -2.78
N PRO A 158 -8.43 10.41 -3.79
CA PRO A 158 -9.71 11.11 -3.76
C PRO A 158 -10.58 10.70 -2.56
N LEU A 159 -10.63 9.40 -2.25
CA LEU A 159 -11.36 8.91 -1.09
C LEU A 159 -10.83 9.50 0.21
N SER A 160 -9.51 9.56 0.39
CA SER A 160 -8.88 10.19 1.55
C SER A 160 -9.26 11.67 1.70
N ILE A 161 -9.30 12.42 0.59
CA ILE A 161 -9.69 13.83 0.58
C ILE A 161 -11.16 14.01 0.98
N THR A 162 -12.04 13.16 0.45
CA THR A 162 -13.50 13.22 0.71
C THR A 162 -13.81 12.89 2.16
N LEU A 163 -13.23 11.81 2.70
CA LEU A 163 -13.39 11.43 4.10
C LEU A 163 -12.89 12.53 5.06
N LYS A 164 -11.76 13.18 4.72
CA LYS A 164 -11.24 14.27 5.56
C LYS A 164 -12.17 15.49 5.63
N LYS A 165 -12.98 15.74 4.60
CA LYS A 165 -13.98 16.81 4.62
C LYS A 165 -15.17 16.48 5.50
N GLN A 166 -15.54 15.21 5.60
CA GLN A 166 -16.70 14.77 6.40
C GLN A 166 -16.39 14.64 7.90
N LEU A 167 -15.12 14.44 8.25
CA LEU A 167 -14.68 14.27 9.64
C LEU A 167 -14.21 15.57 10.32
N LYS A 168 -14.27 16.70 9.64
CA LYS A 168 -14.07 18.06 10.18
C LYS A 168 -15.41 18.72 10.49
#